data_8092fe1d1779061fe43657a890ba11ad
#
_entry.id   8092fe1d1779061fe43657a890ba11ad
#
_cell.length_a   1.000
_cell.length_b   1.000
_cell.length_c   1.000
_cell.angle_alpha   90.00
_cell.angle_beta   90.00
_cell.angle_gamma   90.00
#
_symmetry.space_group_name_H-M   'P 1'
#
loop_
_entity.id
_entity.type
_entity.pdbx_description
1 polymer ?
#
loop_
_entity_poly.entity_id
_entity_poly.type
_entity_poly.pdbx_seq_one_letter_code
_entity_poly.pdbx_strand_id
1 'polypeptide(L)'
;MGRSERRRIVNRVFLSVAAGASLWVIGCSSPRIKSTLPGPPDAGQLAQLHVQAERGRDLFFGVGGKKLAPDPKATYTIIEIKRAGFSRGYTVIGPGDREWSAKFPPEANTEITASRILWGIGYHQPPIYLLPEWTAEKATSPNPQLPARFREKKPDLNGLDAGDPWSYYENPFVGTRQLNGLLALQAMLGNSDLKAAQNVIYNLDKEREGATRWYVARDLGQTFGRTGVLEAPRGDIEVFEQTPYIRGVENGKVRFDYRGRHKVLFENLTPADVRWVCERLNGLTDDQWQDAFRAGGFGDADAARFIRRMKQKITEGLALKDK
;
A
#
# COMPACT_ATOMS: atom_id res chain seq x y z
N MET A 1 -31.29 67.05 38.31
CA MET A 1 -32.47 67.47 37.55
C MET A 1 -32.50 66.57 36.31
N GLY A 2 -33.46 65.78 36.03
CA GLY A 2 -34.77 65.51 36.45
C GLY A 2 -35.43 64.62 35.47
N ARG A 3 -36.07 63.55 35.98
CA ARG A 3 -37.28 62.89 35.46
C ARG A 3 -37.36 62.50 33.98
N SER A 4 -37.90 61.36 33.59
CA SER A 4 -39.05 60.61 34.08
C SER A 4 -39.17 59.26 33.43
N GLU A 5 -39.67 58.29 34.18
CA GLU A 5 -40.19 56.99 33.79
C GLU A 5 -41.18 57.05 32.63
N ARG A 6 -41.13 56.05 31.74
CA ARG A 6 -42.35 55.42 31.19
C ARG A 6 -42.15 53.94 31.00
N ARG A 7 -42.84 53.18 31.84
CA ARG A 7 -43.08 51.74 31.63
C ARG A 7 -43.88 51.53 30.35
N ARG A 8 -43.43 50.59 29.54
CA ARG A 8 -44.29 49.88 28.57
C ARG A 8 -44.20 48.41 28.81
N ILE A 9 -45.32 47.86 29.19
CA ILE A 9 -45.67 46.45 29.28
C ILE A 9 -45.70 45.91 27.85
N VAL A 10 -44.92 44.90 27.53
CA VAL A 10 -45.04 44.15 26.27
C VAL A 10 -45.26 42.70 26.64
N ASN A 11 -46.41 42.19 26.27
CA ASN A 11 -46.90 40.83 26.43
C ASN A 11 -45.92 39.84 25.81
N ARG A 12 -45.45 38.88 26.59
CA ARG A 12 -44.74 37.71 26.07
C ARG A 12 -45.76 36.66 25.61
N VAL A 13 -45.90 36.53 24.31
CA VAL A 13 -46.53 35.35 23.72
C VAL A 13 -45.48 34.26 23.67
N PHE A 14 -45.65 33.20 24.46
CA PHE A 14 -44.86 31.97 24.36
C PHE A 14 -45.34 31.18 23.14
N LEU A 15 -44.57 31.21 22.07
CA LEU A 15 -44.70 30.23 20.99
C LEU A 15 -43.82 29.03 21.36
N SER A 16 -44.45 27.92 21.72
CA SER A 16 -43.79 26.64 21.90
C SER A 16 -43.51 26.04 20.50
N VAL A 17 -42.28 26.16 20.05
CA VAL A 17 -41.82 25.42 18.87
C VAL A 17 -41.36 24.06 19.35
N ALA A 18 -42.16 23.03 19.10
CA ALA A 18 -41.80 21.63 19.27
C ALA A 18 -40.77 21.29 18.12
N ALA A 19 -39.49 21.33 18.43
CA ALA A 19 -38.45 20.84 17.54
C ALA A 19 -38.48 19.31 17.54
N GLY A 20 -39.14 18.71 16.56
CA GLY A 20 -39.05 17.30 16.27
C GLY A 20 -37.64 16.96 15.80
N ALA A 21 -36.80 16.46 16.69
CA ALA A 21 -35.50 15.90 16.35
C ALA A 21 -35.71 14.57 15.60
N SER A 22 -35.78 14.62 14.27
CA SER A 22 -35.67 13.43 13.42
C SER A 22 -34.27 12.90 13.57
N LEU A 23 -34.07 11.90 14.40
CA LEU A 23 -32.85 11.08 14.45
C LEU A 23 -32.73 10.33 13.13
N TRP A 24 -31.97 10.89 12.18
CA TRP A 24 -31.47 10.13 11.05
C TRP A 24 -30.46 9.13 11.59
N VAL A 25 -30.91 7.90 11.81
CA VAL A 25 -30.01 6.75 11.99
C VAL A 25 -29.34 6.54 10.64
N ILE A 26 -28.20 7.20 10.45
CA ILE A 26 -27.29 6.83 9.35
C ILE A 26 -26.78 5.44 9.71
N GLY A 27 -27.46 4.43 9.21
CA GLY A 27 -26.98 3.07 9.28
C GLY A 27 -25.64 3.00 8.55
N CYS A 28 -24.53 3.00 9.30
CA CYS A 28 -23.24 2.61 8.77
C CYS A 28 -23.32 1.14 8.36
N SER A 29 -23.85 0.86 7.17
CA SER A 29 -23.69 -0.45 6.57
C SER A 29 -22.20 -0.65 6.30
N SER A 30 -21.60 -1.65 6.92
CA SER A 30 -20.24 -2.06 6.61
C SER A 30 -20.13 -2.28 5.09
N PRO A 31 -19.07 -1.79 4.42
CA PRO A 31 -18.92 -1.94 2.98
C PRO A 31 -18.97 -3.44 2.63
N ARG A 32 -19.86 -3.78 1.70
CA ARG A 32 -20.09 -5.17 1.30
C ARG A 32 -18.94 -5.64 0.42
N ILE A 33 -18.34 -6.76 0.79
CA ILE A 33 -17.31 -7.41 -0.03
C ILE A 33 -18.04 -8.28 -1.07
N LYS A 34 -17.79 -8.03 -2.37
CA LYS A 34 -18.44 -8.75 -3.48
C LYS A 34 -17.51 -8.90 -4.68
N SER A 35 -17.64 -10.03 -5.39
CA SER A 35 -17.02 -10.21 -6.70
C SER A 35 -17.73 -9.37 -7.76
N THR A 36 -16.97 -8.82 -8.71
CA THR A 36 -17.50 -8.19 -9.93
C THR A 36 -17.79 -9.22 -11.02
N LEU A 37 -17.40 -10.49 -10.83
CA LEU A 37 -17.69 -11.59 -11.74
C LEU A 37 -18.89 -12.40 -11.24
N PRO A 38 -19.69 -13.00 -12.15
CA PRO A 38 -20.80 -13.86 -11.79
C PRO A 38 -20.35 -15.22 -11.23
N GLY A 39 -19.09 -15.59 -11.42
CA GLY A 39 -18.48 -16.86 -10.98
C GLY A 39 -17.01 -16.68 -10.60
N PRO A 40 -16.31 -17.75 -10.25
CA PRO A 40 -14.89 -17.70 -9.94
C PRO A 40 -14.09 -17.28 -11.18
N PRO A 41 -13.00 -16.48 -11.00
CA PRO A 41 -12.15 -16.09 -12.11
C PRO A 41 -11.40 -17.31 -12.69
N ASP A 42 -11.21 -17.31 -14.00
CA ASP A 42 -10.37 -18.27 -14.71
C ASP A 42 -8.86 -17.98 -14.50
N ALA A 43 -8.00 -18.84 -15.07
CA ALA A 43 -6.55 -18.71 -14.94
C ALA A 43 -6.00 -17.40 -15.52
N GLY A 44 -6.53 -16.94 -16.66
CA GLY A 44 -6.11 -15.69 -17.30
C GLY A 44 -6.55 -14.47 -16.51
N GLN A 45 -7.76 -14.52 -15.92
CA GLN A 45 -8.21 -13.48 -15.00
C GLN A 45 -7.38 -13.44 -13.72
N LEU A 46 -7.05 -14.61 -13.14
CA LEU A 46 -6.17 -14.68 -11.96
C LEU A 46 -4.76 -14.15 -12.24
N ALA A 47 -4.23 -14.38 -13.45
CA ALA A 47 -2.94 -13.86 -13.87
C ALA A 47 -2.89 -12.32 -13.86
N GLN A 48 -4.03 -11.62 -13.93
CA GLN A 48 -4.08 -10.17 -13.81
C GLN A 48 -3.74 -9.65 -12.40
N LEU A 49 -3.91 -10.47 -11.36
CA LEU A 49 -3.56 -10.12 -9.98
C LEU A 49 -2.22 -10.75 -9.56
N HIS A 50 -2.04 -12.02 -9.87
CA HIS A 50 -0.94 -12.81 -9.35
C HIS A 50 -0.55 -13.92 -10.34
N VAL A 51 0.76 -14.07 -10.53
CA VAL A 51 1.35 -15.15 -11.33
C VAL A 51 2.30 -15.99 -10.47
N GLN A 52 2.63 -17.19 -10.95
CA GLN A 52 3.71 -17.96 -10.36
C GLN A 52 5.02 -17.20 -10.59
N ALA A 53 5.64 -16.72 -9.51
CA ALA A 53 6.90 -16.01 -9.62
C ALA A 53 8.01 -16.93 -10.19
N GLU A 54 8.77 -16.46 -11.15
CA GLU A 54 9.98 -17.12 -11.60
C GLU A 54 11.01 -17.11 -10.47
N ARG A 55 11.78 -18.21 -10.37
CA ARG A 55 12.90 -18.27 -9.43
C ARG A 55 13.99 -17.29 -9.86
N GLY A 56 14.64 -16.65 -8.89
CA GLY A 56 15.76 -15.76 -9.17
C GLY A 56 15.40 -14.35 -9.65
N ARG A 57 14.17 -13.89 -9.44
CA ARG A 57 13.83 -12.47 -9.64
C ARG A 57 14.81 -11.56 -8.89
N ASP A 58 15.36 -10.57 -9.58
CA ASP A 58 16.26 -9.56 -9.01
C ASP A 58 15.47 -8.55 -8.15
N LEU A 59 15.45 -8.76 -6.84
CA LEU A 59 14.70 -7.88 -5.93
C LEU A 59 15.43 -6.56 -5.62
N PHE A 60 16.70 -6.40 -6.05
CA PHE A 60 17.35 -5.10 -5.92
C PHE A 60 16.80 -4.11 -6.96
N PHE A 61 16.81 -4.47 -8.24
CA PHE A 61 16.26 -3.59 -9.28
C PHE A 61 14.74 -3.72 -9.43
N GLY A 62 14.16 -4.90 -9.18
CA GLY A 62 12.73 -5.15 -9.29
C GLY A 62 12.23 -5.13 -10.74
N VAL A 63 10.94 -4.83 -10.90
CA VAL A 63 10.28 -4.77 -12.20
C VAL A 63 10.98 -3.78 -13.13
N GLY A 64 11.28 -4.21 -14.35
CA GLY A 64 12.02 -3.40 -15.34
C GLY A 64 13.54 -3.48 -15.23
N GLY A 65 14.08 -4.06 -14.14
CA GLY A 65 15.50 -4.24 -13.94
C GLY A 65 16.31 -2.93 -13.97
N LYS A 66 17.61 -3.03 -14.09
CA LYS A 66 18.51 -1.87 -14.19
C LYS A 66 18.22 -0.97 -15.39
N LYS A 67 17.67 -1.54 -16.49
CA LYS A 67 17.39 -0.80 -17.74
C LYS A 67 16.43 0.38 -17.52
N LEU A 68 15.40 0.20 -16.68
CA LEU A 68 14.39 1.24 -16.42
C LEU A 68 14.72 2.14 -15.23
N ALA A 69 15.84 1.88 -14.54
CA ALA A 69 16.23 2.71 -13.39
C ALA A 69 16.53 4.15 -13.81
N PRO A 70 16.23 5.13 -12.97
CA PRO A 70 16.63 6.51 -13.18
C PRO A 70 18.15 6.64 -13.12
N ASP A 71 18.73 7.53 -13.92
CA ASP A 71 20.18 7.78 -13.91
C ASP A 71 20.55 8.61 -12.66
N PRO A 72 21.37 8.08 -11.74
CA PRO A 72 21.75 8.81 -10.52
C PRO A 72 22.68 10.01 -10.79
N LYS A 73 23.29 10.10 -11.98
CA LYS A 73 24.17 11.18 -12.38
C LYS A 73 23.47 12.28 -13.17
N ALA A 74 22.21 12.05 -13.55
CA ALA A 74 21.44 13.04 -14.29
C ALA A 74 20.95 14.18 -13.38
N THR A 75 20.77 15.34 -14.01
CA THR A 75 20.03 16.45 -13.38
C THR A 75 18.56 16.38 -13.78
N TYR A 76 17.68 16.46 -12.78
CA TYR A 76 16.24 16.39 -12.97
C TYR A 76 15.63 17.79 -12.82
N THR A 77 14.73 18.20 -13.71
CA THR A 77 14.04 19.49 -13.63
C THR A 77 12.73 19.31 -12.86
N ILE A 78 12.56 20.02 -11.75
CA ILE A 78 11.31 20.00 -10.99
C ILE A 78 10.24 20.80 -11.76
N ILE A 79 9.11 20.16 -12.09
CA ILE A 79 7.97 20.78 -12.76
C ILE A 79 6.76 20.94 -11.84
N GLU A 80 6.69 20.18 -10.73
CA GLU A 80 5.62 20.27 -9.76
C GLU A 80 6.12 19.92 -8.35
N ILE A 81 5.68 20.69 -7.35
CA ILE A 81 5.92 20.40 -5.93
C ILE A 81 4.64 19.81 -5.34
N LYS A 82 4.68 18.53 -4.95
CA LYS A 82 3.57 17.84 -4.31
C LYS A 82 3.57 18.11 -2.81
N ARG A 83 2.53 18.81 -2.34
CA ARG A 83 2.37 19.18 -0.92
C ARG A 83 1.28 18.37 -0.21
N ALA A 84 0.43 17.69 -0.98
CA ALA A 84 -0.63 16.83 -0.45
C ALA A 84 -0.10 15.44 -0.07
N GLY A 85 -0.68 14.85 0.98
CA GLY A 85 -0.30 13.54 1.50
C GLY A 85 0.70 13.62 2.66
N PHE A 86 1.06 12.48 3.22
CA PHE A 86 1.98 12.39 4.36
C PHE A 86 3.43 12.70 3.94
N SER A 87 3.89 12.12 2.84
CA SER A 87 5.24 12.34 2.32
C SER A 87 5.27 13.42 1.25
N ARG A 88 6.18 14.36 1.38
CA ARG A 88 6.49 15.35 0.35
C ARG A 88 7.04 14.67 -0.90
N GLY A 89 6.92 15.34 -2.04
CA GLY A 89 7.46 14.82 -3.28
C GLY A 89 7.45 15.85 -4.39
N TYR A 90 8.05 15.45 -5.52
CA TYR A 90 8.10 16.25 -6.74
C TYR A 90 7.58 15.44 -7.92
N THR A 91 7.10 16.14 -8.94
CA THR A 91 7.13 15.66 -10.31
C THR A 91 8.35 16.27 -10.98
N VAL A 92 9.17 15.42 -11.60
CA VAL A 92 10.42 15.85 -12.25
C VAL A 92 10.52 15.29 -13.66
N ILE A 93 11.21 16.01 -14.55
CA ILE A 93 11.62 15.54 -15.86
C ILE A 93 13.10 15.21 -15.80
N GLY A 94 13.49 14.03 -16.31
CA GLY A 94 14.84 13.56 -16.44
C GLY A 94 15.28 13.39 -17.88
N PRO A 95 16.42 12.70 -18.14
CA PRO A 95 16.92 12.46 -19.48
C PRO A 95 15.88 11.79 -20.40
N GLY A 96 15.83 12.23 -21.67
CA GLY A 96 14.89 11.74 -22.66
C GLY A 96 13.44 12.13 -22.39
N ASP A 97 13.23 13.25 -21.73
CA ASP A 97 11.92 13.79 -21.35
C ASP A 97 11.06 12.84 -20.50
N ARG A 98 11.71 11.89 -19.83
CA ARG A 98 11.03 10.95 -18.94
C ARG A 98 10.53 11.65 -17.71
N GLU A 99 9.23 11.52 -17.45
CA GLU A 99 8.57 12.16 -16.31
C GLU A 99 8.48 11.18 -15.11
N TRP A 100 8.93 11.65 -13.96
CA TRP A 100 9.01 10.86 -12.73
C TRP A 100 8.24 11.49 -11.58
N SER A 101 7.61 10.65 -10.78
CA SER A 101 7.15 11.02 -9.44
C SER A 101 8.24 10.66 -8.43
N ALA A 102 8.88 11.65 -7.85
CA ALA A 102 9.83 11.51 -6.75
C ALA A 102 9.10 11.69 -5.42
N LYS A 103 9.26 10.74 -4.48
CA LYS A 103 8.63 10.75 -3.14
C LYS A 103 9.72 10.57 -2.08
N PHE A 104 9.67 11.41 -1.04
CA PHE A 104 10.68 11.39 0.04
C PHE A 104 10.38 10.37 1.13
N PRO A 105 11.40 9.96 1.93
CA PRO A 105 11.21 9.17 3.14
C PRO A 105 10.26 9.83 4.16
N PRO A 106 9.68 9.05 5.12
CA PRO A 106 9.97 7.63 5.37
C PRO A 106 9.19 6.65 4.47
N GLU A 107 8.15 7.10 3.78
CA GLU A 107 7.32 6.19 2.95
C GLU A 107 8.04 5.68 1.69
N ALA A 108 9.05 6.39 1.20
CA ALA A 108 9.81 5.97 0.03
C ALA A 108 10.50 4.62 0.24
N ASN A 109 11.16 4.45 1.38
CA ASN A 109 11.91 3.25 1.72
C ASN A 109 11.01 2.03 1.86
N THR A 110 9.94 2.18 2.65
CA THR A 110 8.97 1.11 2.91
C THR A 110 8.18 0.73 1.67
N GLU A 111 7.78 1.70 0.84
CA GLU A 111 7.08 1.46 -0.42
C GLU A 111 7.92 0.60 -1.38
N ILE A 112 9.21 0.90 -1.53
CA ILE A 112 10.10 0.13 -2.40
C ILE A 112 10.27 -1.29 -1.87
N THR A 113 10.64 -1.44 -0.59
CA THR A 113 10.85 -2.76 0.02
C THR A 113 9.61 -3.64 -0.09
N ALA A 114 8.43 -3.13 0.30
CA ALA A 114 7.18 -3.86 0.19
C ALA A 114 6.86 -4.24 -1.27
N SER A 115 7.05 -3.32 -2.22
CA SER A 115 6.87 -3.59 -3.65
C SER A 115 7.79 -4.71 -4.15
N ARG A 116 9.04 -4.75 -3.71
CA ARG A 116 9.98 -5.84 -4.05
C ARG A 116 9.50 -7.18 -3.53
N ILE A 117 9.04 -7.24 -2.29
CA ILE A 117 8.53 -8.47 -1.66
C ILE A 117 7.26 -8.95 -2.39
N LEU A 118 6.30 -8.07 -2.67
CA LEU A 118 5.10 -8.41 -3.42
C LEU A 118 5.44 -8.99 -4.79
N TRP A 119 6.31 -8.31 -5.54
CA TRP A 119 6.73 -8.79 -6.84
C TRP A 119 7.52 -10.11 -6.76
N GLY A 120 8.37 -10.26 -5.76
CA GLY A 120 9.16 -11.47 -5.54
C GLY A 120 8.31 -12.72 -5.38
N ILE A 121 7.10 -12.60 -4.87
CA ILE A 121 6.16 -13.71 -4.71
C ILE A 121 5.04 -13.75 -5.75
N GLY A 122 5.08 -12.91 -6.78
CA GLY A 122 4.21 -13.00 -7.97
C GLY A 122 3.09 -11.95 -8.08
N TYR A 123 2.94 -11.01 -7.16
CA TYR A 123 2.03 -9.90 -7.35
C TYR A 123 2.64 -8.83 -8.25
N HIS A 124 1.88 -8.35 -9.21
CA HIS A 124 2.35 -7.32 -10.11
C HIS A 124 2.66 -6.01 -9.39
N GLN A 125 3.76 -5.36 -9.83
CA GLN A 125 4.21 -4.08 -9.31
C GLN A 125 4.74 -3.21 -10.45
N PRO A 126 4.64 -1.88 -10.37
CA PRO A 126 5.28 -0.99 -11.33
C PRO A 126 6.78 -0.86 -11.06
N PRO A 127 7.59 -0.45 -12.05
CA PRO A 127 8.97 -0.09 -11.81
C PRO A 127 9.07 1.09 -10.83
N ILE A 128 9.77 0.89 -9.72
CA ILE A 128 10.08 1.94 -8.75
C ILE A 128 11.51 1.75 -8.24
N TYR A 129 12.22 2.84 -7.95
CA TYR A 129 13.63 2.81 -7.60
C TYR A 129 13.93 3.84 -6.52
N LEU A 130 14.95 3.59 -5.70
CA LEU A 130 15.52 4.60 -4.82
C LEU A 130 16.71 5.27 -5.52
N LEU A 131 16.72 6.59 -5.54
CA LEU A 131 17.97 7.36 -5.69
C LEU A 131 18.36 7.88 -4.30
N PRO A 132 19.49 7.40 -3.75
CA PRO A 132 19.98 7.84 -2.42
C PRO A 132 20.33 9.32 -2.43
N GLU A 133 20.91 9.78 -3.55
CA GLU A 133 21.25 11.17 -3.83
C GLU A 133 20.94 11.47 -5.30
N TRP A 134 20.51 12.68 -5.58
CA TRP A 134 20.19 13.13 -6.95
C TRP A 134 20.25 14.64 -7.05
N THR A 135 20.41 15.16 -8.26
CA THR A 135 20.50 16.59 -8.54
C THR A 135 19.21 17.10 -9.19
N ALA A 136 18.73 18.25 -8.70
CA ALA A 136 17.53 18.87 -9.26
C ALA A 136 17.77 20.33 -9.61
N GLU A 137 17.29 20.75 -10.80
CA GLU A 137 17.08 22.16 -11.13
C GLU A 137 15.75 22.64 -10.57
N LYS A 138 15.66 23.96 -10.34
CA LYS A 138 14.49 24.64 -9.73
C LYS A 138 14.12 24.09 -8.35
N ALA A 139 15.06 23.46 -7.66
CA ALA A 139 14.87 22.99 -6.31
C ALA A 139 14.79 24.15 -5.32
N THR A 140 13.97 23.97 -4.27
CA THR A 140 13.90 24.91 -3.13
C THR A 140 14.92 24.62 -2.04
N SER A 141 15.62 23.49 -2.17
CA SER A 141 16.67 23.01 -1.27
C SER A 141 18.00 22.86 -2.03
N PRO A 142 19.15 22.91 -1.34
CA PRO A 142 20.46 22.66 -1.96
C PRO A 142 20.56 21.30 -2.63
N ASN A 143 21.43 21.17 -3.63
CA ASN A 143 21.85 19.89 -4.18
C ASN A 143 23.07 19.33 -3.42
N PRO A 144 23.23 17.97 -3.29
CA PRO A 144 22.29 16.96 -3.79
C PRO A 144 20.99 16.92 -2.97
N GLN A 145 19.94 16.45 -3.59
CA GLN A 145 18.64 16.21 -2.93
C GLN A 145 18.73 15.00 -2.00
N LEU A 146 17.85 14.97 -0.99
CA LEU A 146 17.65 13.82 -0.11
C LEU A 146 17.18 12.58 -0.88
N PRO A 147 17.36 11.37 -0.31
CA PRO A 147 16.88 10.14 -0.94
C PRO A 147 15.43 10.25 -1.39
N ALA A 148 15.11 9.69 -2.55
CA ALA A 148 13.73 9.68 -3.04
C ALA A 148 13.40 8.42 -3.82
N ARG A 149 12.15 7.95 -3.69
CA ARG A 149 11.58 6.93 -4.55
C ARG A 149 11.19 7.57 -5.88
N PHE A 150 11.73 7.05 -6.96
CA PHE A 150 11.41 7.41 -8.33
C PHE A 150 10.47 6.38 -8.94
N ARG A 151 9.34 6.84 -9.49
CA ARG A 151 8.41 6.07 -10.31
C ARG A 151 8.11 6.84 -11.57
N GLU A 152 8.49 6.26 -12.71
CA GLU A 152 8.20 6.84 -14.00
C GLU A 152 6.69 6.81 -14.26
N LYS A 153 6.14 7.86 -14.86
CA LYS A 153 4.72 7.92 -15.16
C LYS A 153 4.33 6.99 -16.30
N LYS A 154 5.18 6.91 -17.33
CA LYS A 154 4.99 6.05 -18.50
C LYS A 154 6.28 5.26 -18.78
N PRO A 155 6.55 4.19 -18.03
CA PRO A 155 7.76 3.40 -18.22
C PRO A 155 7.70 2.63 -19.55
N ASP A 156 8.86 2.49 -20.22
CA ASP A 156 9.01 1.61 -21.40
C ASP A 156 8.96 0.12 -20.95
N LEU A 157 7.76 -0.33 -20.62
CA LEU A 157 7.46 -1.67 -20.16
C LEU A 157 6.14 -2.15 -20.78
N ASN A 158 6.19 -2.67 -22.00
CA ASN A 158 5.02 -3.18 -22.72
C ASN A 158 3.83 -2.18 -22.76
N GLY A 159 4.11 -0.88 -22.87
CA GLY A 159 3.06 0.15 -22.84
C GLY A 159 2.37 0.32 -21.48
N LEU A 160 3.04 -0.04 -20.38
CA LEU A 160 2.44 0.04 -19.03
C LEU A 160 1.89 1.44 -18.76
N ASP A 161 0.59 1.55 -18.69
CA ASP A 161 -0.12 2.80 -18.41
C ASP A 161 -1.08 2.65 -17.23
N ALA A 162 -1.10 3.66 -16.36
CA ALA A 162 -1.97 3.65 -15.19
C ALA A 162 -3.41 3.98 -15.61
N GLY A 163 -4.32 3.05 -15.37
CA GLY A 163 -5.74 3.18 -15.58
C GLY A 163 -6.50 3.49 -14.28
N ASP A 164 -7.68 2.87 -14.14
CA ASP A 164 -8.60 3.11 -13.04
C ASP A 164 -8.10 2.57 -11.69
N PRO A 165 -8.55 3.16 -10.56
CA PRO A 165 -8.34 2.56 -9.25
C PRO A 165 -9.18 1.29 -9.10
N TRP A 166 -8.75 0.36 -8.23
CA TRP A 166 -9.52 -0.81 -7.87
C TRP A 166 -9.66 -0.96 -6.35
N SER A 167 -10.73 -1.60 -5.91
CA SER A 167 -11.07 -1.74 -4.50
C SER A 167 -10.88 -3.19 -4.01
N TYR A 168 -10.32 -3.37 -2.80
CA TYR A 168 -10.32 -4.66 -2.12
C TYR A 168 -11.74 -5.17 -1.81
N TYR A 169 -12.73 -4.28 -1.72
CA TYR A 169 -14.12 -4.62 -1.42
C TYR A 169 -14.91 -5.11 -2.64
N GLU A 170 -14.53 -4.63 -3.82
CA GLU A 170 -15.25 -4.94 -5.05
C GLU A 170 -14.24 -5.12 -6.19
N ASN A 171 -14.03 -6.37 -6.59
CA ASN A 171 -13.06 -6.74 -7.63
C ASN A 171 -13.32 -8.17 -8.12
N PRO A 172 -12.70 -8.60 -9.24
CA PRO A 172 -12.89 -9.95 -9.80
C PRO A 172 -12.40 -11.10 -8.91
N PHE A 173 -11.52 -10.81 -7.94
CA PHE A 173 -10.75 -11.82 -7.20
C PHE A 173 -11.28 -12.12 -5.81
N VAL A 174 -12.40 -11.49 -5.41
CA VAL A 174 -13.01 -11.75 -4.09
C VAL A 174 -13.32 -13.24 -3.91
N GLY A 175 -12.85 -13.80 -2.78
CA GLY A 175 -12.97 -15.22 -2.44
C GLY A 175 -11.84 -16.09 -3.01
N THR A 176 -10.92 -15.54 -3.80
CA THR A 176 -9.76 -16.30 -4.29
C THR A 176 -8.63 -16.31 -3.27
N ARG A 177 -7.84 -17.38 -3.32
CA ARG A 177 -6.64 -17.52 -2.49
C ARG A 177 -5.60 -16.44 -2.78
N GLN A 178 -5.53 -15.96 -4.01
CA GLN A 178 -4.62 -14.89 -4.43
C GLN A 178 -4.96 -13.56 -3.75
N LEU A 179 -6.22 -13.15 -3.74
CA LEU A 179 -6.62 -11.93 -3.04
C LEU A 179 -6.50 -12.07 -1.52
N ASN A 180 -6.93 -13.22 -0.97
CA ASN A 180 -6.84 -13.49 0.47
C ASN A 180 -5.38 -13.52 0.93
N GLY A 181 -4.47 -14.11 0.15
CA GLY A 181 -3.04 -14.09 0.40
C GLY A 181 -2.45 -12.68 0.35
N LEU A 182 -2.89 -11.84 -0.61
CA LEU A 182 -2.49 -10.42 -0.65
C LEU A 182 -2.92 -9.68 0.62
N LEU A 183 -4.15 -9.88 1.07
CA LEU A 183 -4.65 -9.27 2.31
C LEU A 183 -3.86 -9.76 3.53
N ALA A 184 -3.61 -11.06 3.65
CA ALA A 184 -2.78 -11.62 4.73
C ALA A 184 -1.36 -11.01 4.74
N LEU A 185 -0.76 -10.79 3.55
CA LEU A 185 0.52 -10.11 3.41
C LEU A 185 0.43 -8.64 3.84
N GLN A 186 -0.64 -7.91 3.48
CA GLN A 186 -0.83 -6.53 3.95
C GLN A 186 -0.88 -6.44 5.49
N ALA A 187 -1.55 -7.39 6.14
CA ALA A 187 -1.54 -7.48 7.61
C ALA A 187 -0.14 -7.81 8.16
N MET A 188 0.59 -8.73 7.51
CA MET A 188 1.96 -9.11 7.91
C MET A 188 2.92 -7.92 7.83
N LEU A 189 2.82 -7.12 6.78
CA LEU A 189 3.62 -5.91 6.56
C LEU A 189 3.20 -4.74 7.48
N GLY A 190 2.06 -4.83 8.15
CA GLY A 190 1.52 -3.75 8.99
C GLY A 190 0.90 -2.61 8.18
N ASN A 191 0.41 -2.86 6.96
CA ASN A 191 -0.23 -1.85 6.13
C ASN A 191 -1.68 -1.62 6.55
N SER A 192 -2.01 -0.41 6.95
CA SER A 192 -3.38 0.01 7.27
C SER A 192 -4.03 0.91 6.21
N ASP A 193 -3.29 1.31 5.17
CA ASP A 193 -3.80 2.17 4.10
C ASP A 193 -4.27 1.35 2.89
N LEU A 194 -5.45 0.73 3.04
CA LEU A 194 -6.06 -0.16 2.04
C LEU A 194 -7.18 0.52 1.25
N LYS A 195 -7.02 1.81 0.95
CA LYS A 195 -8.00 2.58 0.18
C LYS A 195 -7.96 2.21 -1.31
N ALA A 196 -9.11 2.23 -1.97
CA ALA A 196 -9.20 2.01 -3.41
C ALA A 196 -8.32 2.99 -4.22
N ALA A 197 -8.25 4.26 -3.80
CA ALA A 197 -7.44 5.28 -4.47
C ALA A 197 -5.92 4.99 -4.45
N GLN A 198 -5.46 4.08 -3.61
CA GLN A 198 -4.06 3.66 -3.55
C GLN A 198 -3.74 2.54 -4.57
N ASN A 199 -4.75 1.80 -5.00
CA ASN A 199 -4.60 0.69 -5.94
C ASN A 199 -4.85 1.16 -7.36
N VAL A 200 -4.17 0.55 -8.33
CA VAL A 200 -4.26 0.93 -9.74
C VAL A 200 -4.33 -0.30 -10.62
N ILE A 201 -5.21 -0.27 -11.60
CA ILE A 201 -5.19 -1.19 -12.73
C ILE A 201 -4.23 -0.60 -13.76
N TYR A 202 -3.15 -1.31 -14.06
CA TYR A 202 -2.29 -0.96 -15.18
C TYR A 202 -2.74 -1.73 -16.42
N ASN A 203 -2.81 -1.05 -17.55
CA ASN A 203 -3.02 -1.67 -18.85
C ASN A 203 -1.66 -1.85 -19.55
N LEU A 204 -1.56 -2.86 -20.37
CA LEU A 204 -0.37 -3.20 -21.16
C LEU A 204 -0.78 -3.29 -22.62
N ASP A 205 0.01 -2.74 -23.54
CA ASP A 205 -0.22 -2.87 -24.99
C ASP A 205 0.06 -4.30 -25.47
N LYS A 206 0.94 -4.99 -24.78
CA LYS A 206 1.30 -6.39 -25.08
C LYS A 206 1.25 -7.22 -23.82
N GLU A 207 0.82 -8.46 -23.98
CA GLU A 207 0.79 -9.43 -22.90
C GLU A 207 2.16 -9.58 -22.23
N ARG A 208 2.13 -9.62 -20.90
CA ARG A 208 3.27 -9.95 -20.07
C ARG A 208 2.83 -10.86 -18.94
N GLU A 209 3.54 -11.96 -18.73
CA GLU A 209 3.25 -12.93 -17.66
C GLU A 209 1.78 -13.41 -17.71
N GLY A 210 1.24 -13.65 -18.90
CA GLY A 210 -0.13 -14.15 -19.08
C GLY A 210 -1.25 -13.11 -18.91
N ALA A 211 -0.93 -11.82 -18.82
CA ALA A 211 -1.92 -10.77 -18.65
C ALA A 211 -1.61 -9.49 -19.44
N THR A 212 -2.65 -8.85 -19.95
CA THR A 212 -2.61 -7.51 -20.55
C THR A 212 -3.09 -6.42 -19.59
N ARG A 213 -3.47 -6.81 -18.37
CA ARG A 213 -3.94 -5.92 -17.31
C ARG A 213 -3.41 -6.38 -15.97
N TRP A 214 -2.87 -5.45 -15.19
CA TRP A 214 -2.33 -5.73 -13.85
C TRP A 214 -3.11 -5.00 -12.77
N TYR A 215 -3.68 -5.74 -11.84
CA TYR A 215 -4.27 -5.20 -10.62
C TYR A 215 -3.17 -5.05 -9.56
N VAL A 216 -2.73 -3.83 -9.35
CA VAL A 216 -1.58 -3.52 -8.50
C VAL A 216 -2.02 -2.90 -7.19
N ALA A 217 -1.64 -3.52 -6.08
CA ALA A 217 -1.63 -2.90 -4.77
C ALA A 217 -0.42 -1.96 -4.70
N ARG A 218 -0.68 -0.66 -4.72
CA ARG A 218 0.34 0.39 -4.80
C ARG A 218 0.31 1.26 -3.54
N ASP A 219 1.24 2.20 -3.45
CA ASP A 219 1.38 3.13 -2.33
C ASP A 219 1.55 2.42 -0.97
N LEU A 220 2.48 1.47 -0.96
CA LEU A 220 2.81 0.60 0.17
C LEU A 220 3.66 1.32 1.24
N GLY A 221 3.65 2.65 1.24
CA GLY A 221 4.48 3.46 2.14
C GLY A 221 4.14 3.31 3.62
N GLN A 222 2.92 2.86 3.94
CA GLN A 222 2.49 2.66 5.33
C GLN A 222 2.73 1.22 5.81
N THR A 223 3.95 0.71 5.62
CA THR A 223 4.36 -0.65 6.01
C THR A 223 5.52 -0.64 6.99
N PHE A 224 5.89 -1.80 7.49
CA PHE A 224 7.01 -2.04 8.42
C PHE A 224 6.92 -1.23 9.72
N GLY A 225 5.76 -1.23 10.33
CA GLY A 225 5.48 -0.63 11.61
C GLY A 225 4.29 -1.32 12.27
N ARG A 226 3.28 -0.55 12.63
CA ARG A 226 2.03 -1.04 13.23
C ARG A 226 0.83 -0.46 12.48
N THR A 227 -0.21 -1.27 12.29
CA THR A 227 -1.47 -0.78 11.73
C THR A 227 -2.16 0.18 12.70
N GLY A 228 -2.87 1.19 12.18
CA GLY A 228 -3.59 2.18 12.97
C GLY A 228 -4.69 2.87 12.19
N VAL A 229 -5.58 3.56 12.90
CA VAL A 229 -6.70 4.34 12.30
C VAL A 229 -6.23 5.74 11.89
N LEU A 230 -5.31 6.32 12.64
CA LEU A 230 -4.66 7.61 12.40
C LEU A 230 -3.21 7.39 11.98
N GLU A 231 -2.35 8.38 12.21
CA GLU A 231 -0.91 8.23 11.97
C GLU A 231 -0.36 7.03 12.73
N ALA A 232 0.15 6.06 11.98
CA ALA A 232 0.77 4.86 12.51
C ALA A 232 2.26 4.85 12.16
N PRO A 233 3.13 4.34 13.07
CA PRO A 233 4.54 4.15 12.77
C PRO A 233 4.73 3.33 11.49
N ARG A 234 5.67 3.74 10.65
CA ARG A 234 6.05 3.08 9.40
C ARG A 234 7.56 3.09 9.24
N GLY A 235 8.14 2.03 8.71
CA GLY A 235 9.60 1.88 8.64
C GLY A 235 10.28 1.93 10.00
N ASP A 236 9.56 1.61 11.06
CA ASP A 236 10.01 1.66 12.45
C ASP A 236 10.25 0.23 12.95
N ILE A 237 11.52 -0.15 13.02
CA ILE A 237 11.91 -1.52 13.36
C ILE A 237 11.55 -1.88 14.81
N GLU A 238 11.67 -0.94 15.76
CA GLU A 238 11.36 -1.18 17.17
C GLU A 238 9.86 -1.53 17.33
N VAL A 239 9.02 -0.78 16.65
CA VAL A 239 7.57 -1.03 16.64
C VAL A 239 7.23 -2.30 15.86
N PHE A 240 7.89 -2.54 14.72
CA PHE A 240 7.59 -3.70 13.87
C PHE A 240 7.93 -5.03 14.53
N GLU A 241 9.07 -5.10 15.25
CA GLU A 241 9.48 -6.31 16.00
C GLU A 241 8.48 -6.65 17.11
N GLN A 242 7.94 -5.64 17.79
CA GLN A 242 7.00 -5.81 18.89
C GLN A 242 5.55 -6.03 18.43
N THR A 243 5.24 -5.76 17.16
CA THR A 243 3.86 -5.88 16.67
C THR A 243 3.53 -7.34 16.35
N PRO A 244 2.53 -7.93 17.03
CA PRO A 244 2.04 -9.27 16.69
C PRO A 244 1.50 -9.32 15.26
N TYR A 245 1.49 -10.51 14.66
CA TYR A 245 0.87 -10.76 13.36
C TYR A 245 -0.46 -11.47 13.50
N ILE A 246 -0.45 -12.65 14.11
CA ILE A 246 -1.61 -13.51 14.31
C ILE A 246 -1.94 -13.59 15.80
N ARG A 247 -3.23 -13.43 16.14
CA ARG A 247 -3.74 -13.58 17.50
C ARG A 247 -4.30 -14.98 17.77
N GLY A 248 -4.67 -15.71 16.73
CA GLY A 248 -5.22 -17.06 16.81
C GLY A 248 -6.13 -17.40 15.64
N VAL A 249 -6.83 -18.55 15.78
CA VAL A 249 -7.85 -19.02 14.85
C VAL A 249 -9.15 -19.19 15.63
N GLU A 250 -10.23 -18.59 15.14
CA GLU A 250 -11.57 -18.68 15.73
C GLU A 250 -12.59 -19.01 14.63
N ASN A 251 -13.36 -20.05 14.82
CA ASN A 251 -14.36 -20.52 13.84
C ASN A 251 -13.77 -20.73 12.44
N GLY A 252 -12.55 -21.31 12.34
CA GLY A 252 -11.85 -21.55 11.09
C GLY A 252 -11.34 -20.29 10.38
N LYS A 253 -11.35 -19.11 11.05
CA LYS A 253 -10.86 -17.85 10.51
C LYS A 253 -9.68 -17.31 11.33
N VAL A 254 -8.70 -16.73 10.63
CA VAL A 254 -7.51 -16.17 11.28
C VAL A 254 -7.83 -14.79 11.87
N ARG A 255 -7.44 -14.58 13.11
CA ARG A 255 -7.52 -13.31 13.80
C ARG A 255 -6.17 -12.62 13.77
N PHE A 256 -6.08 -11.51 13.04
CA PHE A 256 -4.87 -10.70 12.92
C PHE A 256 -4.82 -9.59 13.99
N ASP A 257 -3.62 -9.16 14.37
CA ASP A 257 -3.44 -7.92 15.15
C ASP A 257 -3.55 -6.68 14.23
N TYR A 258 -4.70 -6.57 13.57
CA TYR A 258 -4.98 -5.47 12.66
C TYR A 258 -5.80 -4.37 13.35
N ARG A 259 -5.26 -3.16 13.42
CA ARG A 259 -5.87 -1.99 14.10
C ARG A 259 -6.33 -0.89 13.14
N GLY A 260 -6.26 -1.12 11.82
CA GLY A 260 -6.69 -0.18 10.80
C GLY A 260 -8.21 -0.14 10.61
N ARG A 261 -8.66 0.75 9.72
CA ARG A 261 -10.09 0.95 9.42
C ARG A 261 -10.73 -0.19 8.64
N HIS A 262 -9.93 -0.99 7.93
CA HIS A 262 -10.40 -1.99 6.97
C HIS A 262 -10.49 -3.40 7.56
N LYS A 263 -10.84 -3.55 8.84
CA LYS A 263 -10.86 -4.84 9.56
C LYS A 263 -11.70 -5.90 8.86
N VAL A 264 -12.83 -5.53 8.28
CA VAL A 264 -13.77 -6.44 7.63
C VAL A 264 -13.12 -7.22 6.46
N LEU A 265 -12.09 -6.69 5.82
CA LEU A 265 -11.35 -7.38 4.76
C LEU A 265 -10.63 -8.65 5.23
N PHE A 266 -10.34 -8.73 6.54
CA PHE A 266 -9.57 -9.82 7.14
C PHE A 266 -10.43 -10.86 7.84
N GLU A 267 -11.73 -10.61 8.03
CA GLU A 267 -12.61 -11.44 8.88
C GLU A 267 -12.84 -12.85 8.32
N ASN A 268 -12.70 -13.02 6.99
CA ASN A 268 -12.98 -14.28 6.32
C ASN A 268 -11.72 -15.06 5.89
N LEU A 269 -10.52 -14.57 6.21
CA LEU A 269 -9.29 -15.25 5.84
C LEU A 269 -9.12 -16.55 6.64
N THR A 270 -8.81 -17.64 5.94
CA THR A 270 -8.62 -18.97 6.52
C THR A 270 -7.13 -19.26 6.81
N PRO A 271 -6.82 -20.23 7.68
CA PRO A 271 -5.45 -20.72 7.80
C PRO A 271 -4.82 -21.14 6.47
N ALA A 272 -5.59 -21.74 5.57
CA ALA A 272 -5.11 -22.15 4.25
C ALA A 272 -4.68 -20.94 3.37
N ASP A 273 -5.38 -19.82 3.46
CA ASP A 273 -5.02 -18.58 2.73
C ASP A 273 -3.70 -18.00 3.25
N VAL A 274 -3.53 -18.00 4.58
CA VAL A 274 -2.32 -17.49 5.22
C VAL A 274 -1.13 -18.41 4.94
N ARG A 275 -1.29 -19.74 5.07
CA ARG A 275 -0.22 -20.69 4.71
C ARG A 275 0.20 -20.49 3.26
N TRP A 276 -0.74 -20.34 2.34
CA TRP A 276 -0.45 -20.17 0.92
C TRP A 276 0.49 -18.99 0.62
N VAL A 277 0.28 -17.83 1.22
CA VAL A 277 1.18 -16.69 1.02
C VAL A 277 2.50 -16.86 1.78
N CYS A 278 2.47 -17.47 2.96
CA CYS A 278 3.68 -17.76 3.74
C CYS A 278 4.59 -18.77 3.03
N GLU A 279 4.06 -19.78 2.34
CA GLU A 279 4.83 -20.72 1.50
C GLU A 279 5.58 -19.97 0.39
N ARG A 280 4.95 -18.99 -0.25
CA ARG A 280 5.59 -18.18 -1.30
C ARG A 280 6.69 -17.29 -0.75
N LEU A 281 6.44 -16.63 0.37
CA LEU A 281 7.43 -15.82 1.07
C LEU A 281 8.62 -16.66 1.56
N ASN A 282 8.36 -17.89 2.03
CA ASN A 282 9.40 -18.83 2.45
C ASN A 282 10.26 -19.35 1.28
N GLY A 283 9.77 -19.20 0.05
CA GLY A 283 10.52 -19.51 -1.17
C GLY A 283 11.52 -18.46 -1.59
N LEU A 284 11.50 -17.25 -1.00
CA LEU A 284 12.49 -16.21 -1.26
C LEU A 284 13.83 -16.58 -0.60
N THR A 285 14.92 -16.42 -1.34
CA THR A 285 16.28 -16.66 -0.81
C THR A 285 16.71 -15.56 0.16
N ASP A 286 17.74 -15.82 0.95
CA ASP A 286 18.31 -14.82 1.86
C ASP A 286 18.84 -13.61 1.09
N ASP A 287 19.45 -13.81 -0.07
CA ASP A 287 19.92 -12.74 -0.94
C ASP A 287 18.74 -11.88 -1.45
N GLN A 288 17.64 -12.50 -1.85
CA GLN A 288 16.43 -11.79 -2.29
C GLN A 288 15.84 -10.95 -1.15
N TRP A 289 15.80 -11.46 0.08
CA TRP A 289 15.39 -10.68 1.24
C TRP A 289 16.29 -9.48 1.48
N GLN A 290 17.63 -9.68 1.47
CA GLN A 290 18.60 -8.59 1.61
C GLN A 290 18.45 -7.56 0.49
N ASP A 291 18.32 -7.99 -0.75
CA ASP A 291 18.17 -7.11 -1.91
C ASP A 291 16.88 -6.27 -1.85
N ALA A 292 15.77 -6.83 -1.37
CA ALA A 292 14.53 -6.07 -1.20
C ALA A 292 14.68 -4.91 -0.21
N PHE A 293 15.38 -5.12 0.92
CA PHE A 293 15.61 -4.07 1.91
C PHE A 293 16.68 -3.08 1.48
N ARG A 294 17.77 -3.54 0.85
CA ARG A 294 18.80 -2.68 0.25
C ARG A 294 18.23 -1.78 -0.84
N ALA A 295 17.34 -2.30 -1.68
CA ALA A 295 16.62 -1.52 -2.69
C ALA A 295 15.80 -0.39 -2.06
N GLY A 296 15.23 -0.59 -0.88
CA GLY A 296 14.55 0.43 -0.09
C GLY A 296 15.49 1.38 0.66
N GLY A 297 16.82 1.15 0.64
CA GLY A 297 17.80 1.99 1.31
C GLY A 297 17.89 1.77 2.82
N PHE A 298 17.47 0.60 3.31
CA PHE A 298 17.70 0.22 4.71
C PHE A 298 19.15 -0.22 4.91
N GLY A 299 19.75 0.23 6.01
CA GLY A 299 21.08 -0.23 6.43
C GLY A 299 21.05 -1.72 6.84
N ASP A 300 22.20 -2.39 6.73
CA ASP A 300 22.30 -3.86 6.92
C ASP A 300 21.80 -4.31 8.30
N ALA A 301 22.05 -3.55 9.35
CA ALA A 301 21.63 -3.88 10.72
C ALA A 301 20.09 -3.86 10.86
N ASP A 302 19.42 -2.82 10.37
CA ASP A 302 17.96 -2.72 10.41
C ASP A 302 17.31 -3.72 9.45
N ALA A 303 17.87 -3.88 8.25
CA ALA A 303 17.43 -4.88 7.28
C ALA A 303 17.43 -6.29 7.90
N ALA A 304 18.52 -6.68 8.58
CA ALA A 304 18.60 -7.98 9.23
C ALA A 304 17.52 -8.17 10.32
N ARG A 305 17.18 -7.13 11.07
CA ARG A 305 16.11 -7.16 12.09
C ARG A 305 14.74 -7.30 11.43
N PHE A 306 14.43 -6.50 10.41
CA PHE A 306 13.18 -6.61 9.65
C PHE A 306 13.02 -8.01 9.03
N ILE A 307 14.06 -8.52 8.37
CA ILE A 307 14.04 -9.85 7.73
C ILE A 307 13.79 -10.94 8.78
N ARG A 308 14.48 -10.89 9.92
CA ARG A 308 14.27 -11.83 11.03
C ARG A 308 12.81 -11.81 11.49
N ARG A 309 12.22 -10.60 11.70
CA ARG A 309 10.82 -10.49 12.10
C ARG A 309 9.86 -10.99 11.02
N MET A 310 10.11 -10.71 9.75
CA MET A 310 9.33 -11.27 8.64
C MET A 310 9.37 -12.80 8.64
N LYS A 311 10.53 -13.41 8.79
CA LYS A 311 10.67 -14.89 8.85
C LYS A 311 9.95 -15.48 10.06
N GLN A 312 9.93 -14.81 11.21
CA GLN A 312 9.12 -15.23 12.35
C GLN A 312 7.61 -15.21 12.03
N LYS A 313 7.10 -14.13 11.44
CA LYS A 313 5.69 -14.03 11.02
C LYS A 313 5.33 -15.08 9.97
N ILE A 314 6.24 -15.39 9.05
CA ILE A 314 6.07 -16.47 8.07
C ILE A 314 5.95 -17.83 8.80
N THR A 315 6.82 -18.11 9.77
CA THR A 315 6.76 -19.34 10.59
C THR A 315 5.45 -19.43 11.37
N GLU A 316 4.99 -18.31 11.97
CA GLU A 316 3.68 -18.22 12.63
C GLU A 316 2.54 -18.61 11.66
N GLY A 317 2.58 -18.10 10.42
CA GLY A 317 1.56 -18.40 9.42
C GLY A 317 1.59 -19.84 8.90
N LEU A 318 2.78 -20.42 8.69
CA LEU A 318 2.95 -21.80 8.25
C LEU A 318 2.49 -22.81 9.31
N ALA A 319 2.58 -22.46 10.59
CA ALA A 319 2.17 -23.31 11.71
C ALA A 319 0.64 -23.37 11.92
N LEU A 320 -0.15 -22.54 11.23
CA LEU A 320 -1.61 -22.52 11.38
C LEU A 320 -2.23 -23.87 10.96
N LYS A 321 -3.17 -24.35 11.76
CA LYS A 321 -3.94 -25.57 11.50
C LYS A 321 -5.37 -25.21 11.10
N ASP A 322 -5.93 -25.99 10.17
CA ASP A 322 -7.36 -25.94 9.89
C ASP A 322 -8.08 -26.62 11.09
N LYS A 323 -8.88 -25.86 11.82
CA LYS A 323 -9.70 -26.35 12.93
C LYS A 323 -11.16 -26.02 12.66
#